data_d23feb69708b3627d51a231c3faf8bfe
#
_entry.id   d23feb69708b3627d51a231c3faf8bfe
#
_cell.length_a   1.000
_cell.length_b   1.000
_cell.length_c   1.000
_cell.angle_alpha   90.00
_cell.angle_beta   90.00
_cell.angle_gamma   90.00
#
_symmetry.space_group_name_H-M   'P 1'
#
loop_
_entity.id
_entity.type
_entity.pdbx_description
1 polymer ?
#
loop_
_entity_poly.entity_id
_entity_poly.type
_entity_poly.pdbx_seq_one_letter_code
_entity_poly.pdbx_strand_id
1 'polypeptide(L)' 'MNRKPVPKDAIVPDTPEKESFVRGLVDRGEASWADKEGKLPSGVTHEIVGQGPSGLPIVIERRKKLF' A
#
# COMPACT_ATOMS: atom_id res chain seq x y z
N MET A 1 5.89 -22.04 9.29
CA MET A 1 5.89 -21.00 8.28
C MET A 1 5.31 -19.71 8.82
N ASN A 2 6.13 -18.70 8.90
CA ASN A 2 5.70 -17.45 9.51
C ASN A 2 5.33 -16.42 8.49
N ARG A 3 4.14 -16.53 8.02
CA ARG A 3 3.66 -15.55 7.10
C ARG A 3 2.79 -14.57 7.84
N LYS A 4 3.16 -13.30 7.79
CA LYS A 4 2.34 -12.28 8.41
C LYS A 4 1.02 -12.17 7.69
N PRO A 5 -0.08 -12.12 8.43
CA PRO A 5 -1.37 -11.94 7.78
C PRO A 5 -1.46 -10.56 7.15
N VAL A 6 -2.17 -10.49 6.05
CA VAL A 6 -2.42 -9.22 5.40
C VAL A 6 -3.40 -8.45 6.26
N PRO A 7 -3.15 -7.17 6.55
CA PRO A 7 -4.09 -6.39 7.34
C PRO A 7 -5.46 -6.33 6.68
N LYS A 8 -6.49 -6.24 7.50
CA LYS A 8 -7.85 -6.21 6.98
C LYS A 8 -8.09 -5.06 6.02
N ASP A 9 -7.45 -3.93 6.29
CA ASP A 9 -7.65 -2.75 5.49
C ASP A 9 -6.77 -2.70 4.26
N ALA A 10 -5.94 -3.71 4.07
CA ALA A 10 -5.03 -3.71 2.93
C ALA A 10 -5.80 -3.94 1.63
N ILE A 11 -5.35 -3.28 0.60
CA ILE A 11 -5.91 -3.43 -0.73
C ILE A 11 -5.01 -4.38 -1.50
N VAL A 12 -5.55 -5.55 -1.79
CA VAL A 12 -4.85 -6.56 -2.59
C VAL A 12 -5.33 -6.41 -4.02
N PRO A 13 -4.43 -6.11 -4.97
CA PRO A 13 -4.85 -5.87 -6.36
C PRO A 13 -5.17 -7.19 -7.07
N ASP A 14 -6.24 -7.83 -6.66
CA ASP A 14 -6.64 -9.11 -7.21
C ASP A 14 -7.87 -9.00 -8.13
N THR A 15 -8.32 -7.79 -8.39
CA THR A 15 -9.38 -7.53 -9.35
C THR A 15 -8.95 -6.39 -10.26
N PRO A 16 -9.51 -6.28 -11.48
CA PRO A 16 -9.12 -5.19 -12.37
C PRO A 16 -9.30 -3.81 -11.76
N GLU A 17 -10.35 -3.64 -10.98
CA GLU A 17 -10.62 -2.35 -10.35
C GLU A 17 -9.56 -2.01 -9.33
N LYS A 18 -9.19 -2.98 -8.51
CA LYS A 18 -8.16 -2.76 -7.50
C LYS A 18 -6.79 -2.60 -8.14
N GLU A 19 -6.54 -3.34 -9.21
CA GLU A 19 -5.28 -3.19 -9.93
C GLU A 19 -5.14 -1.78 -10.48
N SER A 20 -6.21 -1.26 -11.07
CA SER A 20 -6.19 0.07 -11.63
C SER A 20 -5.96 1.12 -10.54
N PHE A 21 -6.61 0.94 -9.40
CA PHE A 21 -6.45 1.85 -8.28
C PHE A 21 -5.01 1.87 -7.78
N VAL A 22 -4.46 0.68 -7.54
CA VAL A 22 -3.09 0.58 -7.02
C VAL A 22 -2.08 1.11 -8.03
N ARG A 23 -2.29 0.81 -9.31
CA ARG A 23 -1.40 1.32 -10.33
C ARG A 23 -1.39 2.84 -10.35
N GLY A 24 -2.57 3.44 -10.19
CA GLY A 24 -2.65 4.89 -10.11
C GLY A 24 -1.88 5.46 -8.95
N LEU A 25 -1.95 4.79 -7.79
CA LEU A 25 -1.19 5.23 -6.63
C LEU A 25 0.31 5.19 -6.90
N VAL A 26 0.77 4.11 -7.51
CA VAL A 26 2.19 3.96 -7.82
C VAL A 26 2.62 5.02 -8.82
N ASP A 27 1.82 5.22 -9.87
CA ASP A 27 2.15 6.18 -10.92
C ASP A 27 2.23 7.60 -10.39
N ARG A 28 1.39 7.94 -9.44
CA ARG A 28 1.39 9.27 -8.86
C ARG A 28 2.39 9.43 -7.72
N GLY A 29 3.04 8.33 -7.33
CA GLY A 29 3.96 8.39 -6.21
C GLY A 29 3.28 8.51 -4.87
N GLU A 30 2.05 8.04 -4.76
CA GLU A 30 1.29 8.12 -3.52
C GLU A 30 1.41 6.85 -2.68
N ALA A 31 2.06 5.83 -3.19
CA ALA A 31 2.31 4.60 -2.44
C ALA A 31 3.80 4.37 -2.34
N SER A 32 4.28 4.00 -1.16
CA SER A 32 5.71 3.77 -0.95
C SER A 32 5.89 2.87 0.26
N TRP A 33 7.09 2.32 0.37
CA TRP A 33 7.50 1.55 1.54
C TRP A 33 7.76 2.51 2.69
N ALA A 34 7.42 2.08 3.90
CA ALA A 34 7.77 2.86 5.09
C ALA A 34 9.27 2.70 5.35
N ASP A 35 9.83 3.70 6.01
CA ASP A 35 11.24 3.63 6.37
C ASP A 35 11.41 2.77 7.62
N LYS A 36 12.64 2.76 8.16
CA LYS A 36 12.94 1.93 9.32
C LYS A 36 12.07 2.25 10.52
N GLU A 37 11.62 3.48 10.59
CA GLU A 37 10.82 3.95 11.71
C GLU A 37 9.33 3.83 11.46
N GLY A 38 8.95 3.30 10.30
CA GLY A 38 7.57 3.16 9.96
C GLY A 38 6.95 4.42 9.39
N LYS A 39 7.76 5.37 8.99
CA LYS A 39 7.26 6.63 8.44
C LYS A 39 7.24 6.59 6.93
N LEU A 40 6.28 7.28 6.37
CA LEU A 40 6.15 7.38 4.92
C LEU A 40 6.70 8.72 4.45
N PRO A 41 7.20 8.76 3.21
CA PRO A 41 7.64 10.04 2.64
C PRO A 41 6.49 11.03 2.55
N SER A 42 6.85 12.28 2.45
CA SER A 42 5.86 13.35 2.31
C SER A 42 5.05 13.15 1.03
N GLY A 43 3.74 13.31 1.15
CA GLY A 43 2.86 13.16 -0.01
C GLY A 43 2.38 11.75 -0.26
N VAL A 44 2.92 10.78 0.46
CA VAL A 44 2.50 9.38 0.31
C VAL A 44 1.31 9.13 1.24
N THR A 45 0.26 8.57 0.66
CA THR A 45 -0.96 8.31 1.42
C THR A 45 -1.15 6.83 1.73
N HIS A 46 -0.41 5.97 1.04
CA HIS A 46 -0.56 4.53 1.20
C HIS A 46 0.79 3.90 1.43
N GLU A 47 0.83 2.92 2.28
CA GLU A 47 2.04 2.17 2.56
C GLU A 47 2.01 0.86 1.80
N ILE A 48 3.13 0.53 1.15
CA ILE A 48 3.27 -0.77 0.50
C ILE A 48 3.65 -1.77 1.57
N VAL A 49 2.83 -2.81 1.70
CA VAL A 49 3.05 -3.81 2.74
C VAL A 49 3.39 -5.19 2.18
N GLY A 50 3.40 -5.33 0.86
CA GLY A 50 3.75 -6.61 0.27
C GLY A 50 3.57 -6.57 -1.23
N GLN A 51 3.78 -7.73 -1.85
CA GLN A 51 3.63 -7.90 -3.29
C GLN A 51 2.31 -8.57 -3.58
N GLY A 52 1.58 -8.01 -4.52
CA GLY A 52 0.32 -8.59 -4.94
C GLY A 52 0.50 -9.63 -6.04
N PRO A 53 -0.59 -10.29 -6.41
CA PRO A 53 -0.51 -11.39 -7.39
C PRO A 53 -0.19 -10.94 -8.81
N SER A 54 -0.46 -9.70 -9.15
CA SER A 54 -0.26 -9.21 -10.52
C SER A 54 1.03 -8.42 -10.68
N GLY A 55 1.94 -8.53 -9.73
CA GLY A 55 3.14 -7.72 -9.76
C GLY A 55 2.94 -6.33 -9.20
N LEU A 56 1.73 -5.98 -8.87
CA LEU A 56 1.43 -4.72 -8.21
C LEU A 56 1.51 -4.90 -6.70
N PRO A 57 1.83 -3.85 -5.96
CA PRO A 57 1.99 -4.00 -4.52
C PRO A 57 0.66 -4.08 -3.80
N ILE A 58 0.69 -4.70 -2.62
CA ILE A 58 -0.41 -4.64 -1.68
C ILE A 58 -0.19 -3.39 -0.84
N VAL A 59 -1.20 -2.55 -0.74
CA VAL A 59 -1.08 -1.27 -0.05
C VAL A 59 -2.13 -1.14 1.04
N ILE A 60 -1.83 -0.29 2.00
CA ILE A 60 -2.78 0.03 3.06
C ILE A 60 -2.82 1.54 3.22
N GLU A 61 -4.01 2.06 3.37
CA GLU A 61 -4.18 3.49 3.52
C GLU A 61 -3.68 3.95 4.88
N ARG A 62 -2.86 4.99 4.90
CA ARG A 62 -2.31 5.54 6.13
C ARG A 62 -2.77 6.98 6.24
N ARG A 63 -3.77 7.19 7.04
CA ARG A 63 -4.30 8.53 7.23
C ARG A 63 -3.58 9.22 8.35
N LYS A 64 -3.29 10.48 8.14
CA LYS A 64 -2.78 11.29 9.22
C LYS A 64 -3.94 11.71 10.09
N LYS A 65 -3.77 11.54 11.38
CA LYS A 65 -4.74 12.04 12.32
C LYS A 65 -4.40 13.47 12.65
N LEU A 66 -5.40 14.29 12.64
CA LEU A 66 -5.24 15.70 12.90
C LEU A 66 -5.66 16.01 14.32
N PHE A 67 -4.81 15.81 15.21
CA PHE A 67 -5.01 16.22 16.61
C PHE A 67 -4.01 15.61 17.53
#